data_b710c32e0c3e443de4cfb4e37f0b384e
#
_entry.id   b710c32e0c3e443de4cfb4e37f0b384e
#
_cell.length_a   1.000
_cell.length_b   1.000
_cell.length_c   1.000
_cell.angle_alpha   90.00
_cell.angle_beta   90.00
_cell.angle_gamma   90.00
#
_symmetry.space_group_name_H-M   'P 1'
#
loop_
_entity.id
_entity.type
_entity.pdbx_description
1 polymer ?
#
loop_
_entity_poly.entity_id
_entity_poly.type
_entity_poly.pdbx_seq_one_letter_code
_entity_poly.pdbx_strand_id
1 'polypeptide(L)'
;MTFALYLSPRKAFATLALAGACVGVCTGAAWAQSPAGEPAALHQVELPLPSGIVLRAHWWPAPRPSSAQANASVQPAVLALHGCGGLYAKAGVLSSRYRETAETLHAAGYAVLMPDSFGSRGLRDVCQTRYSDRSLNVNDRVQDARAALVWLAAQPGVDARHIGVMGWSNGGTTTLNLLVQRLIHPREGEPTLAGAAVFYPGCGPLLKHQAVAESVPLLMQLGALDDWTPAQPCVDWACTLKARAGSDVTVHVYEDSYHGFDGTAPVRLRGDVPNGTSAHGVHQGGNPTARVQSLASLQSFWKRVLGTPTAP
;
A
#
# COMPACT_ATOMS: atom_id res chain seq x y z
N MET A 1 -10.77 -38.80 62.35
CA MET A 1 -10.08 -38.31 63.56
C MET A 1 -9.91 -36.82 63.38
N THR A 2 -10.83 -36.08 63.87
CA THR A 2 -11.00 -35.49 65.20
C THR A 2 -10.24 -34.15 65.32
N PHE A 3 -11.01 -33.08 65.26
CA PHE A 3 -11.07 -31.87 66.10
C PHE A 3 -9.74 -31.07 66.33
N ALA A 4 -9.70 -29.75 66.41
CA ALA A 4 -10.61 -28.83 67.12
C ALA A 4 -10.37 -27.35 66.72
N LEU A 5 -11.45 -26.60 66.75
CA LEU A 5 -11.60 -25.15 66.84
C LEU A 5 -10.99 -24.57 68.13
N TYR A 6 -10.43 -23.33 68.02
CA TYR A 6 -10.46 -22.41 69.18
C TYR A 6 -10.67 -20.97 68.75
N LEU A 7 -11.70 -20.40 69.38
CA LEU A 7 -12.20 -19.02 69.23
C LEU A 7 -11.67 -18.14 70.38
N SER A 8 -11.39 -16.84 70.04
CA SER A 8 -11.70 -15.62 70.81
C SER A 8 -10.78 -15.22 72.01
N PRO A 9 -10.77 -13.97 72.56
CA PRO A 9 -11.58 -12.78 72.22
C PRO A 9 -10.87 -11.40 72.19
N ARG A 10 -11.61 -10.42 71.69
CA ARG A 10 -11.60 -8.96 71.75
C ARG A 10 -10.79 -8.27 72.90
N LYS A 11 -10.10 -7.18 72.54
CA LYS A 11 -10.08 -5.92 73.36
C LYS A 11 -10.04 -4.72 72.42
N ALA A 12 -11.03 -3.85 72.58
CA ALA A 12 -11.10 -2.51 72.03
C ALA A 12 -10.26 -1.54 72.85
N PHE A 13 -9.54 -0.65 72.20
CA PHE A 13 -9.12 0.62 72.76
C PHE A 13 -9.36 1.73 71.76
N ALA A 14 -10.22 2.65 72.14
CA ALA A 14 -10.46 3.90 71.44
C ALA A 14 -9.37 4.91 71.88
N THR A 15 -8.79 5.58 70.92
CA THR A 15 -8.05 6.82 71.18
C THR A 15 -8.40 7.83 70.09
N LEU A 16 -8.98 8.91 70.52
CA LEU A 16 -9.25 10.16 69.83
C LEU A 16 -7.94 10.84 69.47
N ALA A 17 -7.78 11.28 68.17
CA ALA A 17 -6.81 12.32 67.84
C ALA A 17 -7.25 13.12 66.63
N LEU A 18 -7.48 14.34 66.85
CA LEU A 18 -7.58 15.59 66.12
C LEU A 18 -7.42 15.57 64.61
N ALA A 19 -8.43 16.19 63.99
CA ALA A 19 -8.48 16.66 62.62
C ALA A 19 -7.42 17.74 62.34
N GLY A 20 -6.57 17.48 61.35
CA GLY A 20 -5.77 18.47 60.65
C GLY A 20 -6.18 18.47 59.19
N ALA A 21 -7.01 19.43 58.78
CA ALA A 21 -7.42 19.61 57.40
C ALA A 21 -6.27 20.29 56.61
N CYS A 22 -5.48 19.52 55.89
CA CYS A 22 -4.65 20.05 54.82
C CYS A 22 -5.47 20.03 53.53
N VAL A 23 -6.00 21.19 53.13
CA VAL A 23 -6.57 21.40 51.81
C VAL A 23 -5.41 21.48 50.83
N GLY A 24 -5.03 20.32 50.28
CA GLY A 24 -4.14 20.23 49.13
C GLY A 24 -4.94 20.59 47.88
N VAL A 25 -4.73 21.77 47.31
CA VAL A 25 -5.19 22.15 46.01
C VAL A 25 -4.40 21.31 44.97
N CYS A 26 -4.92 20.16 44.60
CA CYS A 26 -4.44 19.47 43.41
C CYS A 26 -4.86 20.29 42.19
N THR A 27 -3.96 21.15 41.72
CA THR A 27 -4.06 21.68 40.35
C THR A 27 -3.87 20.51 39.39
N GLY A 28 -4.97 19.91 38.99
CA GLY A 28 -5.00 18.96 37.88
C GLY A 28 -4.51 19.68 36.63
N ALA A 29 -3.29 19.38 36.22
CA ALA A 29 -2.86 19.70 34.87
C ALA A 29 -3.81 18.95 33.89
N ALA A 30 -4.79 19.64 33.37
CA ALA A 30 -5.58 19.15 32.25
C ALA A 30 -4.61 18.96 31.10
N TRP A 31 -4.31 17.71 30.82
CA TRP A 31 -3.65 17.34 29.56
C TRP A 31 -4.62 17.78 28.47
N ALA A 32 -4.33 18.92 27.86
CA ALA A 32 -5.00 19.33 26.64
C ALA A 32 -4.73 18.22 25.61
N GLN A 33 -5.72 17.38 25.35
CA GLN A 33 -5.75 16.51 24.20
C GLN A 33 -5.69 17.44 23.00
N SER A 34 -4.56 17.44 22.28
CA SER A 34 -4.49 18.05 20.97
C SER A 34 -5.66 17.50 20.16
N PRO A 35 -6.43 18.34 19.48
CA PRO A 35 -7.49 17.84 18.60
C PRO A 35 -6.83 16.87 17.63
N ALA A 36 -7.24 15.61 17.64
CA ALA A 36 -6.91 14.65 16.60
C ALA A 36 -7.26 15.33 15.28
N GLY A 37 -6.26 15.57 14.43
CA GLY A 37 -6.47 16.23 13.15
C GLY A 37 -7.62 15.53 12.44
N GLU A 38 -8.52 16.30 11.83
CA GLU A 38 -9.60 15.74 11.03
C GLU A 38 -9.03 14.67 10.11
N PRO A 39 -9.67 13.48 10.01
CA PRO A 39 -9.22 12.45 9.09
C PRO A 39 -9.11 13.08 7.71
N ALA A 40 -7.93 12.98 7.09
CA ALA A 40 -7.70 13.59 5.79
C ALA A 40 -8.83 13.22 4.84
N ALA A 41 -9.54 14.23 4.37
CA ALA A 41 -10.71 14.03 3.54
C ALA A 41 -10.29 13.31 2.26
N LEU A 42 -10.78 12.09 2.09
CA LEU A 42 -10.67 11.34 0.86
C LEU A 42 -11.39 12.11 -0.25
N HIS A 43 -10.65 12.54 -1.26
CA HIS A 43 -11.21 13.21 -2.42
C HIS A 43 -11.38 12.25 -3.58
N GLN A 44 -12.50 12.34 -4.30
CA GLN A 44 -12.61 11.76 -5.63
C GLN A 44 -12.19 12.82 -6.65
N VAL A 45 -11.30 12.41 -7.56
CA VAL A 45 -10.79 13.28 -8.62
C VAL A 45 -10.92 12.61 -9.97
N GLU A 46 -10.93 13.41 -11.02
CA GLU A 46 -11.01 12.94 -12.41
C GLU A 46 -9.72 13.28 -13.15
N LEU A 47 -9.22 12.30 -13.90
CA LEU A 47 -8.01 12.41 -14.69
C LEU A 47 -8.38 12.17 -16.17
N PRO A 48 -8.44 13.20 -17.01
CA PRO A 48 -8.69 13.02 -18.43
C PRO A 48 -7.50 12.33 -19.10
N LEU A 49 -7.77 11.28 -19.88
CA LEU A 49 -6.78 10.60 -20.69
C LEU A 49 -6.78 11.16 -22.13
N PRO A 50 -5.66 11.09 -22.85
CA PRO A 50 -5.61 11.44 -24.28
C PRO A 50 -6.58 10.64 -25.15
N SER A 51 -6.99 9.44 -24.70
CA SER A 51 -7.99 8.60 -25.38
C SER A 51 -9.43 9.09 -25.24
N GLY A 52 -9.68 10.17 -24.52
CA GLY A 52 -11.02 10.68 -24.20
C GLY A 52 -11.68 9.99 -22.99
N ILE A 53 -11.06 8.97 -22.42
CA ILE A 53 -11.53 8.36 -21.19
C ILE A 53 -11.20 9.28 -20.01
N VAL A 54 -12.12 9.42 -19.07
CA VAL A 54 -11.90 10.12 -17.79
C VAL A 54 -11.76 9.07 -16.70
N LEU A 55 -10.56 8.92 -16.15
CA LEU A 55 -10.32 8.05 -15.01
C LEU A 55 -10.82 8.72 -13.73
N ARG A 56 -11.58 8.00 -12.94
CA ARG A 56 -11.83 8.37 -11.54
C ARG A 56 -10.70 7.87 -10.67
N ALA A 57 -10.33 8.64 -9.65
CA ALA A 57 -9.31 8.25 -8.71
C ALA A 57 -9.65 8.69 -7.29
N HIS A 58 -9.14 7.95 -6.31
CA HIS A 58 -9.11 8.40 -4.94
C HIS A 58 -7.80 9.15 -4.68
N TRP A 59 -7.93 10.32 -4.05
CA TRP A 59 -6.83 11.21 -3.74
C TRP A 59 -6.78 11.54 -2.25
N TRP A 60 -5.63 11.29 -1.65
CA TRP A 60 -5.27 11.75 -0.31
C TRP A 60 -4.18 12.80 -0.48
N PRO A 61 -4.51 14.10 -0.41
CA PRO A 61 -3.50 15.15 -0.47
C PRO A 61 -2.55 15.02 0.71
N ALA A 62 -1.30 15.43 0.52
CA ALA A 62 -0.33 15.40 1.60
C ALA A 62 -0.83 16.17 2.83
N PRO A 63 -0.57 15.67 4.07
CA PRO A 63 -0.88 16.42 5.27
C PRO A 63 -0.19 17.79 5.26
N ARG A 64 -0.92 18.82 5.63
CA ARG A 64 -0.35 20.18 5.73
C ARG A 64 0.35 20.34 7.08
N PRO A 65 1.58 20.88 7.13
CA PRO A 65 2.21 21.23 8.40
C PRO A 65 1.36 22.23 9.17
N SER A 66 1.22 22.02 10.48
CA SER A 66 0.39 22.84 11.37
C SER A 66 0.97 24.21 11.70
N SER A 67 2.21 24.52 11.32
CA SER A 67 2.91 25.76 11.65
C SER A 67 2.91 26.78 10.48
N ALA A 68 3.09 28.07 10.82
CA ALA A 68 3.18 29.19 9.88
C ALA A 68 4.34 29.09 8.85
N GLN A 69 5.22 28.10 8.96
CA GLN A 69 6.21 27.73 7.94
C GLN A 69 5.61 26.93 6.77
N ALA A 70 4.29 26.74 6.76
CA ALA A 70 3.52 26.01 5.76
C ALA A 70 3.59 26.55 4.32
N ASN A 71 4.30 27.64 4.08
CA ASN A 71 4.21 28.34 2.80
C ASN A 71 4.98 27.71 1.64
N ALA A 72 5.63 26.54 1.80
CA ALA A 72 6.30 25.89 0.66
C ALA A 72 6.76 24.43 0.85
N SER A 73 6.32 23.68 1.86
CA SER A 73 6.76 22.29 1.96
C SER A 73 5.99 21.40 1.02
N VAL A 74 6.59 21.06 -0.13
CA VAL A 74 6.11 19.99 -0.98
C VAL A 74 6.43 18.65 -0.32
N GLN A 75 5.54 17.66 -0.49
CA GLN A 75 5.66 16.33 0.13
C GLN A 75 5.80 15.25 -0.96
N PRO A 76 6.49 14.16 -0.66
CA PRO A 76 6.54 13.02 -1.56
C PRO A 76 5.16 12.40 -1.78
N ALA A 77 5.01 11.70 -2.90
CA ALA A 77 3.73 11.09 -3.25
C ALA A 77 3.90 9.65 -3.74
N VAL A 78 2.83 8.86 -3.59
CA VAL A 78 2.77 7.47 -4.06
C VAL A 78 1.55 7.28 -4.97
N LEU A 79 1.80 6.83 -6.20
CA LEU A 79 0.78 6.29 -7.09
C LEU A 79 0.59 4.81 -6.79
N ALA A 80 -0.63 4.38 -6.47
CA ALA A 80 -0.92 2.99 -6.09
C ALA A 80 -1.95 2.35 -7.03
N LEU A 81 -1.59 1.22 -7.65
CA LEU A 81 -2.33 0.57 -8.73
C LEU A 81 -3.00 -0.72 -8.24
N HIS A 82 -4.32 -0.78 -8.30
CA HIS A 82 -5.13 -1.92 -7.86
C HIS A 82 -4.90 -3.20 -8.69
N GLY A 83 -5.18 -4.35 -8.09
CA GLY A 83 -5.14 -5.68 -8.74
C GLY A 83 -6.32 -5.94 -9.71
N CYS A 84 -6.42 -7.18 -10.20
CA CYS A 84 -7.47 -7.59 -11.15
C CYS A 84 -8.89 -7.53 -10.60
N GLY A 85 -9.09 -7.54 -9.27
CA GLY A 85 -10.41 -7.41 -8.63
C GLY A 85 -10.94 -5.97 -8.59
N GLY A 86 -10.21 -5.00 -9.17
CA GLY A 86 -10.59 -3.60 -9.16
C GLY A 86 -10.25 -2.89 -7.85
N LEU A 87 -10.57 -1.60 -7.81
CA LEU A 87 -10.31 -0.75 -6.65
C LEU A 87 -11.34 -0.94 -5.53
N TYR A 88 -12.55 -1.34 -5.88
CA TYR A 88 -13.68 -1.43 -4.97
C TYR A 88 -14.02 -2.86 -4.57
N ALA A 89 -14.43 -3.04 -3.33
CA ALA A 89 -15.11 -4.24 -2.85
C ALA A 89 -16.54 -4.34 -3.40
N LYS A 90 -17.30 -5.37 -2.98
CA LYS A 90 -18.73 -5.44 -3.27
C LYS A 90 -19.40 -4.15 -2.77
N ALA A 91 -20.41 -3.68 -3.53
CA ALA A 91 -21.17 -2.47 -3.22
C ALA A 91 -20.45 -1.11 -3.41
N GLY A 92 -19.33 -1.06 -4.16
CA GLY A 92 -18.66 0.19 -4.51
C GLY A 92 -17.86 0.85 -3.37
N VAL A 93 -17.69 0.13 -2.24
CA VAL A 93 -16.83 0.60 -1.15
C VAL A 93 -15.37 0.31 -1.49
N LEU A 94 -14.49 1.29 -1.30
CA LEU A 94 -13.05 1.11 -1.46
C LEU A 94 -12.57 -0.13 -0.69
N SER A 95 -11.83 -1.02 -1.35
CA SER A 95 -11.32 -2.24 -0.72
C SER A 95 -10.47 -1.90 0.51
N SER A 96 -10.68 -2.63 1.63
CA SER A 96 -9.98 -2.39 2.89
C SER A 96 -8.46 -2.37 2.72
N ARG A 97 -7.90 -3.30 1.94
CA ARG A 97 -6.45 -3.34 1.62
C ARG A 97 -5.96 -1.99 1.10
N TYR A 98 -6.63 -1.45 0.09
CA TYR A 98 -6.19 -0.20 -0.55
C TYR A 98 -6.40 1.00 0.37
N ARG A 99 -7.51 1.04 1.09
CA ARG A 99 -7.79 2.07 2.07
C ARG A 99 -6.77 2.07 3.20
N GLU A 100 -6.51 0.93 3.83
CA GLU A 100 -5.53 0.78 4.91
C GLU A 100 -4.13 1.17 4.45
N THR A 101 -3.74 0.78 3.24
CA THR A 101 -2.43 1.19 2.68
C THR A 101 -2.38 2.69 2.44
N ALA A 102 -3.42 3.29 1.86
CA ALA A 102 -3.45 4.73 1.63
C ALA A 102 -3.42 5.51 2.94
N GLU A 103 -4.22 5.11 3.93
CA GLU A 103 -4.25 5.72 5.26
C GLU A 103 -2.89 5.59 5.96
N THR A 104 -2.22 4.44 5.86
CA THR A 104 -0.87 4.21 6.42
C THR A 104 0.17 5.11 5.77
N LEU A 105 0.18 5.19 4.44
CA LEU A 105 1.10 6.06 3.70
C LEU A 105 0.82 7.53 3.99
N HIS A 106 -0.46 7.91 4.03
CA HIS A 106 -0.86 9.27 4.33
C HIS A 106 -0.48 9.67 5.77
N ALA A 107 -0.69 8.79 6.75
CA ALA A 107 -0.26 9.01 8.13
C ALA A 107 1.27 9.13 8.26
N ALA A 108 2.02 8.50 7.35
CA ALA A 108 3.47 8.67 7.24
C ALA A 108 3.88 9.96 6.51
N GLY A 109 2.92 10.79 6.06
CA GLY A 109 3.15 12.10 5.44
C GLY A 109 3.20 12.10 3.92
N TYR A 110 2.95 10.98 3.25
CA TYR A 110 2.92 10.90 1.78
C TYR A 110 1.55 11.28 1.23
N ALA A 111 1.51 11.98 0.10
CA ALA A 111 0.31 12.06 -0.71
C ALA A 111 0.06 10.73 -1.42
N VAL A 112 -1.20 10.33 -1.63
CA VAL A 112 -1.52 9.04 -2.26
C VAL A 112 -2.59 9.22 -3.33
N LEU A 113 -2.34 8.68 -4.53
CA LEU A 113 -3.29 8.62 -5.63
C LEU A 113 -3.59 7.17 -6.02
N MET A 114 -4.86 6.82 -6.08
CA MET A 114 -5.33 5.49 -6.50
C MET A 114 -6.33 5.61 -7.66
N PRO A 115 -5.89 5.49 -8.93
CA PRO A 115 -6.79 5.52 -10.08
C PRO A 115 -7.59 4.23 -10.22
N ASP A 116 -8.86 4.35 -10.63
CA ASP A 116 -9.73 3.26 -11.01
C ASP A 116 -9.68 3.01 -12.51
N SER A 117 -8.79 2.14 -12.94
CA SER A 117 -8.67 1.77 -14.36
C SER A 117 -9.90 1.04 -14.91
N PHE A 118 -10.75 0.47 -14.04
CA PHE A 118 -11.85 -0.41 -14.44
C PHE A 118 -13.18 0.31 -14.51
N GLY A 119 -13.58 1.02 -13.46
CA GLY A 119 -14.90 1.63 -13.36
C GLY A 119 -15.16 2.66 -14.44
N SER A 120 -14.14 3.42 -14.87
CA SER A 120 -14.24 4.37 -15.97
C SER A 120 -14.49 3.72 -17.34
N ARG A 121 -14.35 2.38 -17.43
CA ARG A 121 -14.61 1.56 -18.64
C ARG A 121 -15.79 0.61 -18.45
N GLY A 122 -16.60 0.80 -17.41
CA GLY A 122 -17.72 -0.09 -17.09
C GLY A 122 -17.29 -1.49 -16.63
N LEU A 123 -16.00 -1.68 -16.31
CA LEU A 123 -15.46 -2.92 -15.77
C LEU A 123 -15.45 -2.86 -14.25
N ARG A 124 -15.50 -4.02 -13.61
CA ARG A 124 -15.38 -4.13 -12.15
C ARG A 124 -14.27 -5.06 -11.73
N ASP A 125 -14.18 -6.21 -12.36
CA ASP A 125 -13.28 -7.31 -12.05
C ASP A 125 -12.86 -7.98 -13.36
N VAL A 126 -11.57 -8.28 -13.51
CA VAL A 126 -11.04 -9.03 -14.65
C VAL A 126 -10.28 -10.29 -14.21
N CYS A 127 -10.34 -10.65 -12.91
CA CYS A 127 -9.67 -11.84 -12.39
C CYS A 127 -10.21 -13.12 -13.03
N GLN A 128 -11.52 -13.16 -13.28
CA GLN A 128 -12.23 -14.31 -13.85
C GLN A 128 -12.15 -14.39 -15.38
N THR A 129 -11.53 -13.40 -16.02
CA THR A 129 -11.37 -13.34 -17.47
C THR A 129 -9.97 -13.82 -17.85
N ARG A 130 -9.87 -14.71 -18.85
CA ARG A 130 -8.57 -15.15 -19.41
C ARG A 130 -7.80 -13.94 -19.94
N TYR A 131 -6.49 -13.95 -19.82
CA TYR A 131 -5.66 -12.82 -20.29
C TYR A 131 -5.90 -12.47 -21.76
N SER A 132 -6.12 -13.47 -22.63
CA SER A 132 -6.44 -13.29 -24.04
C SER A 132 -7.76 -12.59 -24.30
N ASP A 133 -8.72 -12.72 -23.37
CA ASP A 133 -10.12 -12.32 -23.58
C ASP A 133 -10.44 -10.97 -22.90
N ARG A 134 -9.44 -10.37 -22.24
CA ARG A 134 -9.61 -9.09 -21.56
C ARG A 134 -9.71 -7.94 -22.54
N SER A 135 -10.75 -7.16 -22.43
CA SER A 135 -10.92 -5.90 -23.19
C SER A 135 -9.97 -4.80 -22.74
N LEU A 136 -9.41 -4.92 -21.54
CA LEU A 136 -8.41 -4.02 -20.98
C LEU A 136 -7.12 -4.79 -20.72
N ASN A 137 -6.07 -4.44 -21.43
CA ASN A 137 -4.76 -5.08 -21.31
C ASN A 137 -3.78 -4.28 -20.43
N VAL A 138 -2.58 -4.81 -20.25
CA VAL A 138 -1.55 -4.16 -19.41
C VAL A 138 -1.09 -2.82 -19.97
N ASN A 139 -1.05 -2.67 -21.31
CA ASN A 139 -0.61 -1.43 -21.95
C ASN A 139 -1.62 -0.30 -21.71
N ASP A 140 -2.93 -0.60 -21.76
CA ASP A 140 -3.95 0.38 -21.42
C ASP A 140 -3.78 0.90 -19.98
N ARG A 141 -3.51 -0.02 -19.04
CA ARG A 141 -3.25 0.34 -17.64
C ARG A 141 -1.94 1.11 -17.46
N VAL A 142 -0.92 0.86 -18.27
CA VAL A 142 0.30 1.68 -18.30
C VAL A 142 -0.02 3.11 -18.77
N GLN A 143 -0.91 3.30 -19.76
CA GLN A 143 -1.33 4.65 -20.15
C GLN A 143 -2.09 5.37 -19.01
N ASP A 144 -2.95 4.64 -18.29
CA ASP A 144 -3.61 5.16 -17.10
C ASP A 144 -2.61 5.62 -16.04
N ALA A 145 -1.60 4.79 -15.75
CA ALA A 145 -0.56 5.09 -14.77
C ALA A 145 0.29 6.30 -15.19
N ARG A 146 0.63 6.43 -16.48
CA ARG A 146 1.37 7.58 -17.01
C ARG A 146 0.57 8.88 -16.84
N ALA A 147 -0.71 8.87 -17.20
CA ALA A 147 -1.57 10.04 -17.00
C ALA A 147 -1.73 10.39 -15.52
N ALA A 148 -1.87 9.37 -14.67
CA ALA A 148 -1.95 9.56 -13.22
C ALA A 148 -0.66 10.16 -12.64
N LEU A 149 0.53 9.77 -13.13
CA LEU A 149 1.81 10.35 -12.72
C LEU A 149 1.92 11.82 -13.11
N VAL A 150 1.53 12.18 -14.34
CA VAL A 150 1.52 13.59 -14.80
C VAL A 150 0.58 14.42 -13.95
N TRP A 151 -0.65 13.92 -13.72
CA TRP A 151 -1.61 14.60 -12.86
C TRP A 151 -1.08 14.79 -11.44
N LEU A 152 -0.50 13.73 -10.86
CA LEU A 152 0.03 13.74 -9.50
C LEU A 152 1.18 14.75 -9.33
N ALA A 153 2.10 14.80 -10.30
CA ALA A 153 3.22 15.75 -10.30
C ALA A 153 2.77 17.22 -10.41
N ALA A 154 1.61 17.47 -10.98
CA ALA A 154 1.04 18.81 -11.12
C ALA A 154 0.26 19.27 -9.88
N GLN A 155 0.06 18.41 -8.86
CA GLN A 155 -0.74 18.80 -7.70
C GLN A 155 0.01 19.75 -6.77
N PRO A 156 -0.65 20.82 -6.31
CA PRO A 156 -0.07 21.67 -5.27
C PRO A 156 0.30 20.87 -4.02
N GLY A 157 1.50 21.08 -3.50
CA GLY A 157 2.00 20.36 -2.32
C GLY A 157 2.66 19.01 -2.61
N VAL A 158 2.75 18.55 -3.86
CA VAL A 158 3.50 17.36 -4.26
C VAL A 158 4.90 17.72 -4.74
N ASP A 159 5.92 17.05 -4.21
CA ASP A 159 7.28 17.11 -4.78
C ASP A 159 7.38 16.17 -5.99
N ALA A 160 7.33 16.72 -7.19
CA ALA A 160 7.40 15.97 -8.44
C ALA A 160 8.72 15.19 -8.63
N ARG A 161 9.75 15.45 -7.82
CA ARG A 161 11.03 14.72 -7.83
C ARG A 161 11.01 13.50 -6.91
N HIS A 162 10.01 13.40 -6.02
CA HIS A 162 9.88 12.35 -5.03
C HIS A 162 8.53 11.64 -5.18
N ILE A 163 8.28 11.06 -6.35
CA ILE A 163 7.09 10.26 -6.64
C ILE A 163 7.48 8.79 -6.74
N GLY A 164 6.82 7.95 -5.93
CA GLY A 164 6.90 6.50 -6.00
C GLY A 164 5.69 5.90 -6.71
N VAL A 165 5.86 4.70 -7.25
CA VAL A 165 4.75 3.92 -7.83
C VAL A 165 4.69 2.54 -7.18
N MET A 166 3.48 2.07 -6.85
CA MET A 166 3.30 0.71 -6.35
C MET A 166 2.09 0.03 -6.97
N GLY A 167 2.04 -1.30 -6.84
CA GLY A 167 0.87 -2.04 -7.30
C GLY A 167 0.81 -3.47 -6.79
N TRP A 168 -0.40 -4.02 -6.81
CA TRP A 168 -0.68 -5.39 -6.39
C TRP A 168 -1.11 -6.25 -7.58
N SER A 169 -0.58 -7.46 -7.70
CA SER A 169 -1.01 -8.43 -8.72
C SER A 169 -0.99 -7.81 -10.12
N ASN A 170 -2.11 -7.71 -10.78
CA ASN A 170 -2.25 -7.04 -12.08
C ASN A 170 -1.76 -5.57 -12.04
N GLY A 171 -1.97 -4.84 -10.93
CA GLY A 171 -1.40 -3.51 -10.72
C GLY A 171 0.12 -3.55 -10.54
N GLY A 172 0.65 -4.57 -9.88
CA GLY A 172 2.10 -4.82 -9.79
C GLY A 172 2.70 -5.13 -11.17
N THR A 173 2.04 -5.97 -11.97
CA THR A 173 2.41 -6.23 -13.36
C THR A 173 2.40 -4.94 -14.18
N THR A 174 1.39 -4.08 -13.98
CA THR A 174 1.31 -2.77 -14.63
C THR A 174 2.49 -1.87 -14.22
N THR A 175 2.84 -1.84 -12.93
CA THR A 175 3.99 -1.09 -12.42
C THR A 175 5.29 -1.52 -13.09
N LEU A 176 5.55 -2.83 -13.18
CA LEU A 176 6.76 -3.34 -13.84
C LEU A 176 6.79 -2.99 -15.34
N ASN A 177 5.66 -3.14 -16.04
CA ASN A 177 5.55 -2.76 -17.46
C ASN A 177 5.66 -1.24 -17.65
N LEU A 178 5.21 -0.44 -16.71
CA LEU A 178 5.42 1.01 -16.71
C LEU A 178 6.91 1.35 -16.73
N LEU A 179 7.71 0.72 -15.84
CA LEU A 179 9.17 0.92 -15.80
C LEU A 179 9.85 0.51 -17.13
N VAL A 180 9.41 -0.59 -17.73
CA VAL A 180 9.91 -1.03 -19.04
C VAL A 180 9.55 -0.02 -20.12
N GLN A 181 8.29 0.39 -20.21
CA GLN A 181 7.83 1.32 -21.24
C GLN A 181 8.37 2.73 -21.08
N ARG A 182 8.63 3.19 -19.87
CA ARG A 182 9.27 4.50 -19.63
C ARG A 182 10.71 4.53 -20.16
N LEU A 183 11.44 3.41 -20.03
CA LEU A 183 12.78 3.29 -20.58
C LEU A 183 12.80 3.30 -22.11
N ILE A 184 11.91 2.52 -22.74
CA ILE A 184 11.93 2.34 -24.21
C ILE A 184 11.14 3.42 -24.96
N HIS A 185 10.16 4.06 -24.28
CA HIS A 185 9.30 5.11 -24.82
C HIS A 185 9.16 6.26 -23.80
N PRO A 186 10.26 6.99 -23.53
CA PRO A 186 10.21 8.14 -22.62
C PRO A 186 9.25 9.19 -23.15
N ARG A 187 8.59 9.94 -22.26
CA ARG A 187 7.68 11.02 -22.62
C ARG A 187 8.08 12.30 -21.89
N GLU A 188 8.06 13.38 -22.61
CA GLU A 188 8.25 14.70 -22.02
C GLU A 188 7.11 15.02 -21.03
N GLY A 189 7.44 15.71 -19.95
CA GLY A 189 6.48 16.10 -18.91
C GLY A 189 6.14 15.01 -17.89
N GLU A 190 6.63 13.78 -18.04
CA GLU A 190 6.49 12.77 -17.00
C GLU A 190 7.50 13.01 -15.87
N PRO A 191 7.08 12.89 -14.58
CA PRO A 191 7.99 13.06 -13.45
C PRO A 191 9.01 11.91 -13.40
N THR A 192 10.19 12.18 -12.84
CA THR A 192 11.14 11.13 -12.46
C THR A 192 10.56 10.29 -11.33
N LEU A 193 10.76 8.96 -11.40
CA LEU A 193 10.35 8.08 -10.32
C LEU A 193 11.47 7.92 -9.30
N ALA A 194 11.15 8.09 -8.02
CA ALA A 194 12.07 7.87 -6.93
C ALA A 194 12.20 6.38 -6.56
N GLY A 195 11.20 5.57 -6.90
CA GLY A 195 11.23 4.13 -6.67
C GLY A 195 9.91 3.45 -7.02
N ALA A 196 9.95 2.12 -7.06
CA ALA A 196 8.77 1.29 -7.33
C ALA A 196 8.67 0.12 -6.33
N ALA A 197 7.44 -0.25 -5.94
CA ALA A 197 7.18 -1.41 -5.08
C ALA A 197 6.05 -2.27 -5.65
N VAL A 198 6.23 -3.58 -5.68
CA VAL A 198 5.23 -4.49 -6.23
C VAL A 198 4.97 -5.68 -5.32
N PHE A 199 3.70 -6.04 -5.21
CA PHE A 199 3.24 -7.23 -4.52
C PHE A 199 2.76 -8.27 -5.53
N TYR A 200 3.35 -9.45 -5.48
CA TYR A 200 2.98 -10.64 -6.29
C TYR A 200 2.59 -10.31 -7.74
N PRO A 201 3.46 -9.63 -8.51
CA PRO A 201 3.20 -9.34 -9.93
C PRO A 201 3.37 -10.57 -10.79
N GLY A 202 2.82 -10.55 -12.02
CA GLY A 202 3.16 -11.50 -13.05
C GLY A 202 4.41 -11.07 -13.82
N CYS A 203 5.51 -11.82 -13.73
CA CYS A 203 6.78 -11.49 -14.39
C CYS A 203 7.11 -12.38 -15.61
N GLY A 204 6.33 -13.44 -15.87
CA GLY A 204 6.63 -14.40 -16.94
C GLY A 204 6.92 -13.76 -18.31
N PRO A 205 6.07 -12.88 -18.84
CA PRO A 205 6.35 -12.20 -20.11
C PRO A 205 7.61 -11.31 -20.05
N LEU A 206 7.87 -10.62 -18.94
CA LEU A 206 9.05 -9.78 -18.78
C LEU A 206 10.34 -10.60 -18.85
N LEU A 207 10.38 -11.74 -18.14
CA LEU A 207 11.48 -12.68 -18.17
C LEU A 207 11.65 -13.28 -19.58
N LYS A 208 10.57 -13.79 -20.19
CA LYS A 208 10.58 -14.42 -21.51
C LYS A 208 11.15 -13.48 -22.59
N HIS A 209 10.81 -12.20 -22.54
CA HIS A 209 11.27 -11.20 -23.48
C HIS A 209 12.55 -10.49 -23.04
N GLN A 210 13.18 -10.91 -21.94
CA GLN A 210 14.37 -10.29 -21.38
C GLN A 210 14.23 -8.75 -21.23
N ALA A 211 13.04 -8.33 -20.80
CA ALA A 211 12.68 -6.93 -20.75
C ALA A 211 13.59 -6.16 -19.77
N VAL A 212 13.96 -4.96 -20.19
CA VAL A 212 14.78 -4.04 -19.38
C VAL A 212 13.89 -2.96 -18.83
N ALA A 213 13.99 -2.71 -17.53
CA ALA A 213 13.26 -1.65 -16.84
C ALA A 213 14.12 -0.38 -16.66
N GLU A 214 13.45 0.76 -16.47
CA GLU A 214 14.06 1.98 -15.97
C GLU A 214 14.79 1.69 -14.65
N SER A 215 16.04 2.23 -14.52
CA SER A 215 16.85 1.99 -13.33
C SER A 215 16.39 2.89 -12.19
N VAL A 216 15.39 2.42 -11.44
CA VAL A 216 14.93 3.02 -10.19
C VAL A 216 15.00 1.98 -9.08
N PRO A 217 15.13 2.37 -7.80
CA PRO A 217 14.97 1.44 -6.68
C PRO A 217 13.67 0.64 -6.80
N LEU A 218 13.77 -0.69 -6.78
CA LEU A 218 12.64 -1.59 -6.96
C LEU A 218 12.54 -2.60 -5.82
N LEU A 219 11.40 -2.62 -5.14
CA LEU A 219 11.05 -3.62 -4.14
C LEU A 219 10.02 -4.59 -4.71
N MET A 220 10.35 -5.89 -4.72
CA MET A 220 9.43 -6.97 -5.08
C MET A 220 9.10 -7.81 -3.85
N GLN A 221 7.82 -8.04 -3.60
CA GLN A 221 7.30 -8.81 -2.48
C GLN A 221 6.45 -9.97 -3.01
N LEU A 222 6.93 -11.20 -2.85
CA LEU A 222 6.46 -12.40 -3.53
C LEU A 222 6.04 -13.47 -2.53
N GLY A 223 4.99 -14.25 -2.83
CA GLY A 223 4.61 -15.42 -2.04
C GLY A 223 5.28 -16.68 -2.58
N ALA A 224 5.91 -17.48 -1.72
CA ALA A 224 6.60 -18.70 -2.13
C ALA A 224 5.66 -19.77 -2.73
N LEU A 225 4.40 -19.79 -2.25
CA LEU A 225 3.37 -20.73 -2.70
C LEU A 225 2.37 -20.12 -3.69
N ASP A 226 2.67 -18.94 -4.26
CA ASP A 226 1.77 -18.26 -5.19
C ASP A 226 1.64 -19.07 -6.49
N ASP A 227 0.47 -19.70 -6.66
CA ASP A 227 0.09 -20.49 -7.83
C ASP A 227 -0.72 -19.68 -8.86
N TRP A 228 -0.97 -18.40 -8.60
CA TRP A 228 -1.58 -17.47 -9.53
C TRP A 228 -0.53 -16.72 -10.35
N THR A 229 0.42 -16.12 -9.68
CA THR A 229 1.58 -15.43 -10.24
C THR A 229 2.85 -15.94 -9.55
N PRO A 230 3.40 -17.09 -10.00
CA PRO A 230 4.55 -17.72 -9.36
C PRO A 230 5.71 -16.77 -9.12
N ALA A 231 6.38 -16.91 -7.98
CA ALA A 231 7.48 -16.05 -7.57
C ALA A 231 8.71 -16.21 -8.46
N GLN A 232 9.02 -17.45 -8.91
CA GLN A 232 10.28 -17.76 -9.58
C GLN A 232 10.56 -16.90 -10.83
N PRO A 233 9.61 -16.67 -11.77
CA PRO A 233 9.85 -15.76 -12.88
C PRO A 233 10.23 -14.33 -12.48
N CYS A 234 9.72 -13.84 -11.33
CA CYS A 234 10.09 -12.53 -10.81
C CYS A 234 11.49 -12.53 -10.19
N VAL A 235 11.85 -13.59 -9.49
CA VAL A 235 13.22 -13.77 -8.94
C VAL A 235 14.24 -13.81 -10.08
N ASP A 236 13.97 -14.61 -11.12
CA ASP A 236 14.87 -14.75 -12.27
C ASP A 236 15.00 -13.42 -13.03
N TRP A 237 13.88 -12.74 -13.27
CA TRP A 237 13.93 -11.43 -13.93
C TRP A 237 14.66 -10.38 -13.08
N ALA A 238 14.47 -10.37 -11.78
CA ALA A 238 15.20 -9.50 -10.86
C ALA A 238 16.73 -9.76 -10.90
N CYS A 239 17.15 -11.03 -11.03
CA CYS A 239 18.56 -11.37 -11.23
C CYS A 239 19.11 -10.76 -12.52
N THR A 240 18.37 -10.75 -13.61
CA THR A 240 18.80 -10.11 -14.88
C THR A 240 18.91 -8.59 -14.73
N LEU A 241 18.03 -7.98 -13.96
CA LEU A 241 18.12 -6.54 -13.66
C LEU A 241 19.34 -6.22 -12.79
N LYS A 242 19.57 -7.00 -11.72
CA LYS A 242 20.70 -6.81 -10.79
C LYS A 242 22.07 -6.95 -11.47
N ALA A 243 22.17 -7.75 -12.51
CA ALA A 243 23.40 -7.89 -13.30
C ALA A 243 23.79 -6.60 -14.06
N ARG A 244 22.89 -5.62 -14.15
CA ARG A 244 23.13 -4.33 -14.79
C ARG A 244 23.69 -3.33 -13.78
N ALA A 245 24.68 -2.57 -14.20
CA ALA A 245 25.29 -1.55 -13.35
C ALA A 245 24.24 -0.52 -12.86
N GLY A 246 24.29 -0.18 -11.58
CA GLY A 246 23.41 0.82 -10.96
C GLY A 246 22.00 0.33 -10.62
N SER A 247 21.70 -0.96 -10.76
CA SER A 247 20.37 -1.49 -10.40
C SER A 247 20.25 -1.71 -8.89
N ASP A 248 19.22 -1.10 -8.28
CA ASP A 248 18.83 -1.29 -6.87
C ASP A 248 17.51 -2.10 -6.82
N VAL A 249 17.62 -3.42 -6.84
CA VAL A 249 16.46 -4.34 -6.82
C VAL A 249 16.51 -5.20 -5.57
N THR A 250 15.51 -5.07 -4.72
CA THR A 250 15.29 -5.90 -3.54
C THR A 250 14.13 -6.87 -3.79
N VAL A 251 14.32 -8.14 -3.49
CA VAL A 251 13.29 -9.18 -3.61
C VAL A 251 13.12 -9.86 -2.27
N HIS A 252 11.90 -9.87 -1.75
CA HIS A 252 11.49 -10.69 -0.61
C HIS A 252 10.53 -11.78 -1.08
N VAL A 253 10.85 -13.02 -0.74
CA VAL A 253 9.98 -14.19 -0.94
C VAL A 253 9.51 -14.64 0.43
N TYR A 254 8.20 -14.63 0.65
CA TYR A 254 7.59 -14.98 1.93
C TYR A 254 7.15 -16.43 1.91
N GLU A 255 7.71 -17.22 2.82
CA GLU A 255 7.35 -18.63 3.00
C GLU A 255 5.88 -18.78 3.37
N ASP A 256 5.29 -19.93 3.08
CA ASP A 256 3.89 -20.27 3.37
C ASP A 256 2.86 -19.23 2.90
N SER A 257 3.20 -18.49 1.86
CA SER A 257 2.41 -17.35 1.38
C SER A 257 1.93 -17.56 -0.04
N TYR A 258 0.61 -17.49 -0.20
CA TYR A 258 -0.10 -17.51 -1.49
C TYR A 258 -0.34 -16.10 -2.02
N HIS A 259 -1.01 -16.01 -3.17
CA HIS A 259 -1.44 -14.73 -3.75
C HIS A 259 -2.27 -13.90 -2.76
N GLY A 260 -1.94 -12.63 -2.59
CA GLY A 260 -2.67 -11.75 -1.67
C GLY A 260 -2.31 -11.93 -0.20
N PHE A 261 -1.13 -12.44 0.12
CA PHE A 261 -0.65 -12.72 1.49
C PHE A 261 -0.66 -11.49 2.41
N ASP A 262 -0.61 -10.29 1.87
CA ASP A 262 -0.72 -9.01 2.60
C ASP A 262 -2.15 -8.68 3.06
N GLY A 263 -3.13 -9.50 2.67
CA GLY A 263 -4.52 -9.38 3.10
C GLY A 263 -4.80 -10.03 4.47
N THR A 264 -6.07 -9.92 4.91
CA THR A 264 -6.54 -10.48 6.19
C THR A 264 -7.49 -11.67 6.02
N ALA A 265 -8.01 -11.89 4.80
CA ALA A 265 -8.92 -13.01 4.54
C ALA A 265 -8.16 -14.34 4.60
N PRO A 266 -8.77 -15.42 5.13
CA PRO A 266 -8.14 -16.74 5.14
C PRO A 266 -7.85 -17.24 3.73
N VAL A 267 -6.83 -18.11 3.61
CA VAL A 267 -6.51 -18.75 2.33
C VAL A 267 -7.67 -19.61 1.85
N ARG A 268 -8.01 -19.46 0.57
CA ARG A 268 -9.06 -20.22 -0.11
C ARG A 268 -8.68 -20.52 -1.55
N LEU A 269 -9.18 -21.63 -2.08
CA LEU A 269 -9.10 -21.94 -3.50
C LEU A 269 -10.11 -21.09 -4.29
N ARG A 270 -9.65 -20.43 -5.32
CA ARG A 270 -10.41 -19.64 -6.30
C ARG A 270 -10.52 -20.42 -7.61
N GLY A 271 -11.49 -21.34 -7.69
CA GLY A 271 -11.78 -22.13 -8.89
C GLY A 271 -12.34 -21.31 -10.07
N ASP A 272 -12.73 -20.07 -9.80
CA ASP A 272 -13.26 -19.11 -10.78
C ASP A 272 -12.15 -18.34 -11.52
N VAL A 273 -10.89 -18.57 -11.21
CA VAL A 273 -9.73 -17.88 -11.83
C VAL A 273 -9.06 -18.78 -12.86
N PRO A 274 -9.11 -18.43 -14.15
CA PRO A 274 -8.59 -19.28 -15.22
C PRO A 274 -7.10 -19.08 -15.54
N ASN A 275 -6.41 -18.16 -14.86
CA ASN A 275 -5.07 -17.69 -15.20
C ASN A 275 -3.97 -18.17 -14.24
N GLY A 276 -4.17 -19.27 -13.55
CA GLY A 276 -3.18 -19.86 -12.65
C GLY A 276 -2.31 -20.93 -13.29
N THR A 277 -1.49 -21.57 -12.47
CA THR A 277 -0.66 -22.72 -12.86
C THR A 277 -1.45 -24.03 -12.88
N SER A 278 -2.65 -24.05 -12.30
CA SER A 278 -3.54 -25.20 -12.20
C SER A 278 -4.86 -24.95 -12.94
N ALA A 279 -5.36 -26.00 -13.58
CA ALA A 279 -6.70 -25.99 -14.18
C ALA A 279 -7.84 -25.93 -13.13
N HIS A 280 -7.54 -26.20 -11.88
CA HIS A 280 -8.50 -26.23 -10.77
C HIS A 280 -8.67 -24.87 -10.07
N GLY A 281 -7.95 -23.84 -10.51
CA GLY A 281 -7.96 -22.52 -9.91
C GLY A 281 -6.66 -22.22 -9.13
N VAL A 282 -6.73 -21.20 -8.29
CA VAL A 282 -5.58 -20.64 -7.58
C VAL A 282 -5.88 -20.43 -6.09
N HIS A 283 -4.88 -20.49 -5.24
CA HIS A 283 -5.03 -20.14 -3.83
C HIS A 283 -4.82 -18.64 -3.63
N GLN A 284 -5.68 -18.06 -2.79
CA GLN A 284 -5.61 -16.64 -2.43
C GLN A 284 -5.97 -16.45 -0.95
N GLY A 285 -5.17 -15.68 -0.23
CA GLY A 285 -5.48 -15.33 1.16
C GLY A 285 -4.28 -14.78 1.91
N GLY A 286 -4.55 -14.25 3.12
CA GLY A 286 -3.58 -13.62 3.97
C GLY A 286 -2.67 -14.62 4.69
N ASN A 287 -1.44 -14.19 4.93
CA ASN A 287 -0.52 -14.78 5.89
C ASN A 287 -0.15 -13.69 6.91
N PRO A 288 -0.57 -13.81 8.19
CA PRO A 288 -0.35 -12.74 9.17
C PRO A 288 1.11 -12.34 9.35
N THR A 289 2.02 -13.30 9.34
CA THR A 289 3.46 -13.04 9.48
C THR A 289 4.01 -12.31 8.25
N ALA A 290 3.74 -12.82 7.06
CA ALA A 290 4.16 -12.19 5.81
C ALA A 290 3.55 -10.79 5.63
N ARG A 291 2.28 -10.60 6.06
CA ARG A 291 1.64 -9.28 6.06
C ARG A 291 2.43 -8.26 6.90
N VAL A 292 2.75 -8.60 8.15
CA VAL A 292 3.51 -7.69 9.02
C VAL A 292 4.89 -7.39 8.44
N GLN A 293 5.61 -8.40 7.99
CA GLN A 293 6.95 -8.25 7.42
C GLN A 293 6.93 -7.43 6.14
N SER A 294 5.99 -7.70 5.24
CA SER A 294 5.90 -7.00 3.95
C SER A 294 5.51 -5.53 4.10
N LEU A 295 4.61 -5.21 5.03
CA LEU A 295 4.24 -3.82 5.32
C LEU A 295 5.40 -3.06 5.96
N ALA A 296 6.14 -3.66 6.89
CA ALA A 296 7.35 -3.05 7.47
C ALA A 296 8.45 -2.83 6.41
N SER A 297 8.66 -3.80 5.52
CA SER A 297 9.57 -3.68 4.38
C SER A 297 9.17 -2.54 3.44
N LEU A 298 7.87 -2.42 3.12
CA LEU A 298 7.33 -1.35 2.30
C LEU A 298 7.56 0.04 2.92
N GLN A 299 7.28 0.19 4.22
CA GLN A 299 7.50 1.45 4.95
C GLN A 299 8.99 1.84 4.95
N SER A 300 9.87 0.88 5.23
CA SER A 300 11.32 1.10 5.21
C SER A 300 11.82 1.49 3.82
N PHE A 301 11.29 0.84 2.78
CA PHE A 301 11.60 1.16 1.40
C PHE A 301 11.19 2.60 1.04
N TRP A 302 9.94 3.00 1.31
CA TRP A 302 9.48 4.35 1.02
C TRP A 302 10.26 5.42 1.78
N LYS A 303 10.55 5.19 3.07
CA LYS A 303 11.39 6.08 3.85
C LYS A 303 12.79 6.26 3.24
N ARG A 304 13.36 5.20 2.68
CA ARG A 304 14.68 5.24 2.04
C ARG A 304 14.67 6.01 0.72
N VAL A 305 13.67 5.78 -0.14
CA VAL A 305 13.67 6.32 -1.51
C VAL A 305 12.92 7.64 -1.67
N LEU A 306 11.93 7.90 -0.84
CA LEU A 306 11.14 9.13 -0.85
C LEU A 306 11.57 10.11 0.25
N GLY A 307 12.38 9.66 1.20
CA GLY A 307 12.70 10.42 2.40
C GLY A 307 11.61 10.34 3.47
N THR A 308 11.90 10.93 4.63
CA THR A 308 10.91 11.10 5.69
C THR A 308 10.18 12.42 5.41
N PRO A 309 8.86 12.39 5.19
CA PRO A 309 8.11 13.65 5.06
C PRO A 309 8.30 14.53 6.29
N THR A 310 8.25 15.83 6.12
CA THR A 310 8.24 16.76 7.26
C THR A 310 6.98 16.48 8.07
N ALA A 311 7.15 16.25 9.37
CA ALA A 311 6.03 15.97 10.27
C ALA A 311 4.99 17.09 10.20
N PRO A 312 3.68 16.75 10.28
CA PRO A 312 2.60 17.72 10.29
C PRO A 312 2.62 18.64 11.52
#